data_f762d91cc34da0d50fbe75d0ebb4d307
#
_entry.id   f762d91cc34da0d50fbe75d0ebb4d307
#
_cell.length_a   1.000
_cell.length_b   1.000
_cell.length_c   1.000
_cell.angle_alpha   90.00
_cell.angle_beta   90.00
_cell.angle_gamma   90.00
#
_symmetry.space_group_name_H-M   'P 1'
#
loop_
_entity.id
_entity.type
_entity.pdbx_description
1 polymer ?
#
loop_
_entity_poly.entity_id
_entity_poly.type
_entity_poly.pdbx_seq_one_letter_code
_entity_poly.pdbx_strand_id
1 'polypeptide(L)'
;FLRHLGYEVHGWEQGFNFGPRHGVLEMCKAHLRHTEAIVGGKVSLVGWSLGGIYARELAKAMPELVRNVVTLGSPFAGPPSSTHAGRLYEAVSGRDIQREREHYDLPLAPPVPFTSIYSRSDGIVAWQGSIQRPSASNPRTENVEVVASHIGLGMNPAAWWVLADRLAQPEGEWKPFERQHALKRLVF
;
A
#
# COMPACT_ATOMS: atom_id res chain seq x y z
N PHE A 1 -10.50 -1.28 -13.56
CA PHE A 1 -10.92 -2.44 -12.77
C PHE A 1 -11.82 -2.02 -11.60
N LEU A 2 -11.36 -1.26 -10.59
CA LEU A 2 -12.16 -0.91 -9.41
C LEU A 2 -13.46 -0.15 -9.76
N ARG A 3 -13.41 0.79 -10.71
CA ARG A 3 -14.62 1.46 -11.20
C ARG A 3 -15.64 0.49 -11.81
N HIS A 4 -15.17 -0.56 -12.49
CA HIS A 4 -16.04 -1.62 -13.01
C HIS A 4 -16.71 -2.46 -11.92
N LEU A 5 -16.10 -2.52 -10.74
CA LEU A 5 -16.68 -3.14 -9.54
C LEU A 5 -17.62 -2.21 -8.76
N GLY A 6 -17.86 -0.99 -9.25
CA GLY A 6 -18.75 -0.02 -8.62
C GLY A 6 -18.09 0.87 -7.56
N TYR A 7 -16.76 0.81 -7.42
CA TYR A 7 -16.06 1.72 -6.51
C TYR A 7 -15.92 3.12 -7.11
N GLU A 8 -16.14 4.14 -6.29
CA GLU A 8 -15.69 5.49 -6.58
C GLU A 8 -14.17 5.56 -6.37
N VAL A 9 -13.43 5.93 -7.42
CA VAL A 9 -11.96 5.87 -7.41
C VAL A 9 -11.40 7.25 -7.66
N HIS A 10 -10.68 7.76 -6.68
CA HIS A 10 -9.93 9.01 -6.71
C HIS A 10 -8.45 8.74 -6.95
N GLY A 11 -7.83 9.54 -7.82
CA GLY A 11 -6.40 9.50 -8.07
C GLY A 11 -5.63 10.21 -6.95
N TRP A 12 -4.32 10.07 -6.95
CA TRP A 12 -3.49 10.75 -5.97
C TRP A 12 -3.24 12.25 -6.28
N GLU A 13 -3.47 12.67 -7.50
CA GLU A 13 -3.49 14.06 -8.02
C GLU A 13 -2.22 14.91 -7.76
N GLN A 14 -1.12 14.30 -7.34
CA GLN A 14 0.14 14.99 -7.05
C GLN A 14 1.20 14.81 -8.16
N GLY A 15 0.78 14.42 -9.37
CA GLY A 15 1.66 14.15 -10.50
C GLY A 15 2.48 12.87 -10.33
N PHE A 16 3.69 12.83 -10.88
CA PHE A 16 4.57 11.67 -10.74
C PHE A 16 5.11 11.52 -9.31
N ASN A 17 5.02 10.32 -8.77
CA ASN A 17 5.57 10.00 -7.46
C ASN A 17 7.05 9.61 -7.59
N PHE A 18 7.92 10.56 -7.37
CA PHE A 18 9.37 10.35 -7.27
C PHE A 18 9.86 10.23 -5.81
N GLY A 19 8.99 9.80 -4.91
CA GLY A 19 9.28 9.64 -3.50
C GLY A 19 8.96 10.87 -2.65
N PRO A 20 9.41 10.89 -1.38
CA PRO A 20 9.09 11.96 -0.45
C PRO A 20 9.58 13.33 -0.98
N ARG A 21 8.65 14.27 -1.02
CA ARG A 21 8.93 15.67 -1.36
C ARG A 21 8.26 16.54 -0.31
N HIS A 22 8.92 17.65 0.04
CA HIS A 22 8.37 18.60 1.01
C HIS A 22 6.93 19.01 0.64
N GLY A 23 6.02 18.93 1.61
CA GLY A 23 4.61 19.33 1.45
C GLY A 23 3.70 18.29 0.80
N VAL A 24 4.22 17.24 0.11
CA VAL A 24 3.36 16.26 -0.56
C VAL A 24 2.48 15.49 0.41
N LEU A 25 3.01 15.07 1.57
CA LEU A 25 2.20 14.38 2.57
C LEU A 25 1.05 15.27 3.09
N GLU A 26 1.29 16.56 3.30
CA GLU A 26 0.25 17.50 3.73
C GLU A 26 -0.81 17.71 2.65
N MET A 27 -0.40 17.78 1.37
CA MET A 27 -1.36 17.81 0.25
C MET A 27 -2.20 16.52 0.19
N CYS A 28 -1.57 15.35 0.40
CA CYS A 28 -2.28 14.08 0.46
C CYS A 28 -3.25 14.02 1.65
N LYS A 29 -2.88 14.57 2.81
CA LYS A 29 -3.80 14.69 3.96
C LYS A 29 -4.99 15.59 3.65
N ALA A 30 -4.76 16.73 2.99
CA ALA A 30 -5.84 17.61 2.56
C ALA A 30 -6.77 16.91 1.56
N HIS A 31 -6.20 16.19 0.58
CA HIS A 31 -6.95 15.41 -0.39
C HIS A 31 -7.77 14.28 0.26
N LEU A 32 -7.21 13.57 1.24
CA LEU A 32 -7.94 12.54 1.98
C LEU A 32 -9.14 13.13 2.75
N ARG A 33 -8.97 14.27 3.45
CA ARG A 33 -10.09 14.95 4.13
C ARG A 33 -11.18 15.37 3.13
N HIS A 34 -10.78 15.90 1.99
CA HIS A 34 -11.71 16.32 0.95
C HIS A 34 -12.50 15.13 0.39
N THR A 35 -11.81 14.02 0.09
CA THR A 35 -12.44 12.79 -0.41
C THR A 35 -13.41 12.21 0.61
N GLU A 36 -13.02 12.09 1.88
CA GLU A 36 -13.88 11.60 2.95
C GLU A 36 -15.13 12.47 3.12
N ALA A 37 -14.99 13.80 3.06
CA ALA A 37 -16.12 14.71 3.16
C ALA A 37 -17.11 14.57 1.98
N ILE A 38 -16.63 14.26 0.78
CA ILE A 38 -17.47 14.01 -0.40
C ILE A 38 -18.22 12.69 -0.27
N VAL A 39 -17.50 11.62 0.08
CA VAL A 39 -18.08 10.26 0.13
C VAL A 39 -18.88 10.01 1.41
N GLY A 40 -18.71 10.83 2.44
CA GLY A 40 -19.46 10.74 3.71
C GLY A 40 -19.05 9.52 4.55
N GLY A 41 -17.80 9.05 4.43
CA GLY A 41 -17.32 7.89 5.18
C GLY A 41 -15.85 7.59 4.92
N LYS A 42 -15.30 6.64 5.70
CA LYS A 42 -13.88 6.28 5.61
C LYS A 42 -13.46 5.80 4.23
N VAL A 43 -12.27 6.18 3.84
CA VAL A 43 -11.67 5.91 2.54
C VAL A 43 -10.71 4.71 2.62
N SER A 44 -10.77 3.81 1.65
CA SER A 44 -9.75 2.76 1.48
C SER A 44 -8.56 3.32 0.70
N LEU A 45 -7.35 3.10 1.20
CA LEU A 45 -6.13 3.56 0.54
C LEU A 45 -5.44 2.40 -0.18
N VAL A 46 -5.18 2.58 -1.47
CA VAL A 46 -4.44 1.62 -2.30
C VAL A 46 -3.17 2.28 -2.81
N GLY A 47 -2.02 1.68 -2.53
CA GLY A 47 -0.74 2.23 -2.93
C GLY A 47 0.17 1.20 -3.60
N TRP A 48 0.68 1.51 -4.78
CA TRP A 48 1.69 0.72 -5.47
C TRP A 48 3.08 1.33 -5.28
N SER A 49 4.09 0.47 -4.99
CA SER A 49 5.48 0.90 -4.81
C SER A 49 5.60 2.03 -3.77
N LEU A 50 6.21 3.14 -4.10
CA LEU A 50 6.32 4.33 -3.22
C LEU A 50 4.96 4.92 -2.83
N GLY A 51 3.92 4.72 -3.65
CA GLY A 51 2.54 5.12 -3.31
C GLY A 51 2.01 4.42 -2.07
N GLY A 52 2.43 3.18 -1.82
CA GLY A 52 2.05 2.45 -0.60
C GLY A 52 2.70 3.01 0.67
N ILE A 53 3.86 3.65 0.57
CA ILE A 53 4.45 4.37 1.71
C ILE A 53 3.55 5.54 2.09
N TYR A 54 3.14 6.37 1.14
CA TYR A 54 2.20 7.46 1.41
C TYR A 54 0.87 6.98 1.98
N ALA A 55 0.30 5.90 1.43
CA ALA A 55 -0.94 5.32 1.94
C ALA A 55 -0.81 4.89 3.41
N ARG A 56 0.33 4.28 3.78
CA ARG A 56 0.62 3.88 5.16
C ARG A 56 0.77 5.08 6.08
N GLU A 57 1.56 6.09 5.68
CA GLU A 57 1.79 7.28 6.49
C GLU A 57 0.50 8.11 6.67
N LEU A 58 -0.35 8.20 5.65
CA LEU A 58 -1.68 8.80 5.76
C LEU A 58 -2.56 8.06 6.78
N ALA A 59 -2.58 6.73 6.74
CA ALA A 59 -3.35 5.92 7.67
C ALA A 59 -2.82 5.98 9.11
N LYS A 60 -1.53 6.22 9.32
CA LYS A 60 -0.96 6.48 10.66
C LYS A 60 -1.33 7.88 11.16
N ALA A 61 -1.32 8.88 10.26
CA ALA A 61 -1.59 10.26 10.62
C ALA A 61 -3.09 10.55 10.82
N MET A 62 -3.97 9.82 10.14
CA MET A 62 -5.42 10.08 10.08
C MET A 62 -6.22 8.76 10.06
N PRO A 63 -6.04 7.88 11.05
CA PRO A 63 -6.67 6.56 11.05
C PRO A 63 -8.20 6.61 11.12
N GLU A 64 -8.75 7.71 11.65
CA GLU A 64 -10.19 7.94 11.73
C GLU A 64 -10.86 8.12 10.35
N LEU A 65 -10.11 8.54 9.33
CA LEU A 65 -10.59 8.73 7.97
C LEU A 65 -10.31 7.52 7.07
N VAL A 66 -9.51 6.56 7.54
CA VAL A 66 -9.06 5.42 6.72
C VAL A 66 -9.75 4.13 7.15
N ARG A 67 -10.40 3.48 6.19
CA ARG A 67 -11.04 2.19 6.39
C ARG A 67 -10.06 1.03 6.42
N ASN A 68 -9.20 0.95 5.43
CA ASN A 68 -8.11 -0.03 5.30
C ASN A 68 -7.02 0.49 4.36
N VAL A 69 -5.87 -0.18 4.39
CA VAL A 69 -4.76 0.07 3.47
C VAL A 69 -4.39 -1.22 2.75
N VAL A 70 -4.24 -1.15 1.43
CA VAL A 70 -3.68 -2.23 0.60
C VAL A 70 -2.47 -1.69 -0.14
N THR A 71 -1.32 -2.37 0.00
CA THR A 71 -0.10 -2.00 -0.74
C THR A 71 0.31 -3.08 -1.73
N LEU A 72 0.92 -2.68 -2.84
CA LEU A 72 1.43 -3.57 -3.88
C LEU A 72 2.93 -3.30 -4.08
N GLY A 73 3.79 -4.25 -3.71
CA GLY A 73 5.24 -4.17 -3.88
C GLY A 73 5.87 -2.93 -3.22
N SER A 74 5.42 -2.53 -2.04
CA SER A 74 5.84 -1.28 -1.38
C SER A 74 6.99 -1.52 -0.39
N PRO A 75 8.11 -0.77 -0.48
CA PRO A 75 9.32 -1.01 0.32
C PRO A 75 9.26 -0.30 1.68
N PHE A 76 8.39 -0.73 2.59
CA PHE A 76 8.23 -0.14 3.93
C PHE A 76 9.00 -0.89 5.03
N ALA A 77 9.41 -2.14 4.79
CA ALA A 77 10.14 -2.96 5.76
C ALA A 77 11.58 -3.22 5.27
N GLY A 78 12.55 -3.01 6.12
CA GLY A 78 13.94 -3.30 5.81
C GLY A 78 14.81 -2.08 5.48
N PRO A 79 16.15 -2.25 5.49
CA PRO A 79 17.08 -1.17 5.24
C PRO A 79 17.03 -0.72 3.76
N PRO A 80 17.35 0.56 3.48
CA PRO A 80 17.39 1.11 2.11
C PRO A 80 18.30 0.33 1.15
N SER A 81 19.37 -0.26 1.70
CA SER A 81 20.35 -1.05 0.94
C SER A 81 19.82 -2.37 0.40
N SER A 82 18.67 -2.85 0.88
CA SER A 82 18.07 -4.13 0.48
C SER A 82 17.21 -4.05 -0.79
N THR A 83 17.05 -2.88 -1.39
CA THR A 83 16.20 -2.69 -2.57
C THR A 83 16.94 -1.96 -3.68
N HIS A 84 16.84 -2.47 -4.91
CA HIS A 84 17.20 -1.68 -6.09
C HIS A 84 16.34 -0.40 -6.19
N ALA A 85 15.18 -0.37 -5.53
CA ALA A 85 14.33 0.81 -5.38
C ALA A 85 15.02 1.98 -4.69
N GLY A 86 15.92 1.73 -3.72
CA GLY A 86 16.75 2.78 -3.12
C GLY A 86 17.63 3.47 -4.17
N ARG A 87 18.34 2.69 -4.99
CA ARG A 87 19.17 3.19 -6.09
C ARG A 87 18.35 3.87 -7.18
N LEU A 88 17.19 3.32 -7.52
CA LEU A 88 16.29 3.94 -8.50
C LEU A 88 15.75 5.26 -7.97
N TYR A 89 15.37 5.32 -6.70
CA TYR A 89 14.92 6.55 -6.07
C TYR A 89 16.02 7.62 -6.03
N GLU A 90 17.21 7.28 -5.58
CA GLU A 90 18.37 8.20 -5.56
C GLU A 90 18.71 8.71 -6.96
N ALA A 91 18.69 7.83 -7.97
CA ALA A 91 18.95 8.19 -9.36
C ALA A 91 17.89 9.13 -9.95
N VAL A 92 16.62 8.98 -9.55
CA VAL A 92 15.48 9.75 -10.10
C VAL A 92 15.19 11.01 -9.30
N SER A 93 15.34 10.98 -7.96
CA SER A 93 15.03 12.11 -7.08
C SER A 93 16.23 13.01 -6.76
N GLY A 94 17.45 12.51 -6.92
CA GLY A 94 18.67 13.21 -6.50
C GLY A 94 18.77 13.47 -5.00
N ARG A 95 17.98 12.79 -4.18
CA ARG A 95 17.85 13.00 -2.72
C ARG A 95 18.26 11.75 -1.96
N ASP A 96 18.84 11.96 -0.78
CA ASP A 96 19.20 10.92 0.16
C ASP A 96 17.94 10.43 0.91
N ILE A 97 17.48 9.23 0.56
CA ILE A 97 16.36 8.55 1.22
C ILE A 97 16.59 8.39 2.73
N GLN A 98 17.84 8.25 3.17
CA GLN A 98 18.13 7.99 4.57
C GLN A 98 17.69 9.14 5.47
N ARG A 99 17.96 10.38 5.06
CA ARG A 99 17.57 11.57 5.83
C ARG A 99 16.06 11.77 5.96
N GLU A 100 15.30 11.38 4.93
CA GLU A 100 13.83 11.51 4.97
C GLU A 100 13.17 10.37 5.73
N ARG A 101 13.78 9.18 5.76
CA ARG A 101 13.29 8.02 6.53
C ARG A 101 13.48 8.17 8.04
N GLU A 102 14.42 8.95 8.52
CA GLU A 102 14.64 9.22 9.95
C GLU A 102 13.43 9.87 10.62
N HIS A 103 12.54 10.47 9.85
CA HIS A 103 11.32 11.11 10.35
C HIS A 103 10.09 10.19 10.38
N TYR A 104 10.18 8.98 9.80
CA TYR A 104 9.05 8.06 9.69
C TYR A 104 9.44 6.65 10.14
N ASP A 105 8.68 6.10 11.07
CA ASP A 105 8.79 4.67 11.41
C ASP A 105 8.06 3.84 10.34
N LEU A 106 8.71 3.69 9.18
CA LEU A 106 8.12 3.00 8.03
C LEU A 106 7.73 1.53 8.31
N PRO A 107 8.50 0.74 9.11
CA PRO A 107 8.12 -0.61 9.48
C PRO A 107 6.87 -0.70 10.37
N LEU A 108 6.54 0.35 11.11
CA LEU A 108 5.37 0.36 11.98
C LEU A 108 4.09 0.20 11.16
N ALA A 109 3.25 -0.78 11.52
CA ALA A 109 1.96 -1.00 10.87
C ALA A 109 1.01 0.18 11.10
N PRO A 110 0.24 0.61 10.09
CA PRO A 110 -0.85 1.56 10.33
C PRO A 110 -1.89 0.95 11.27
N PRO A 111 -2.59 1.73 12.13
CA PRO A 111 -3.53 1.19 13.13
C PRO A 111 -4.89 0.77 12.54
N VAL A 112 -4.98 0.60 11.24
CA VAL A 112 -6.15 0.15 10.48
C VAL A 112 -5.87 -1.19 9.80
N PRO A 113 -6.88 -1.96 9.34
CA PRO A 113 -6.64 -3.17 8.56
C PRO A 113 -5.66 -2.95 7.43
N PHE A 114 -4.64 -3.81 7.34
CA PHE A 114 -3.55 -3.63 6.40
C PHE A 114 -3.23 -4.93 5.66
N THR A 115 -3.20 -4.86 4.34
CA THR A 115 -2.79 -5.96 3.47
C THR A 115 -1.60 -5.54 2.61
N SER A 116 -0.50 -6.28 2.68
CA SER A 116 0.61 -6.15 1.74
C SER A 116 0.53 -7.23 0.67
N ILE A 117 0.33 -6.83 -0.58
CA ILE A 117 0.48 -7.71 -1.74
C ILE A 117 1.92 -7.59 -2.23
N TYR A 118 2.62 -8.71 -2.32
CA TYR A 118 4.03 -8.73 -2.70
C TYR A 118 4.34 -9.87 -3.68
N SER A 119 5.49 -9.81 -4.32
CA SER A 119 5.98 -10.87 -5.20
C SER A 119 7.45 -11.14 -4.95
N ARG A 120 7.84 -12.44 -4.91
CA ARG A 120 9.25 -12.83 -4.85
C ARG A 120 9.98 -12.61 -6.16
N SER A 121 9.25 -12.46 -7.27
CA SER A 121 9.79 -12.14 -8.60
C SER A 121 9.66 -10.66 -8.97
N ASP A 122 9.49 -9.77 -7.99
CA ASP A 122 9.31 -8.32 -8.20
C ASP A 122 10.46 -7.69 -9.01
N GLY A 123 11.70 -8.02 -8.71
CA GLY A 123 12.89 -7.56 -9.44
C GLY A 123 13.34 -6.12 -9.15
N ILE A 124 12.50 -5.28 -8.56
CA ILE A 124 12.81 -3.88 -8.16
C ILE A 124 12.83 -3.75 -6.64
N VAL A 125 11.76 -4.17 -5.98
CA VAL A 125 11.67 -4.17 -4.52
C VAL A 125 11.94 -5.59 -4.01
N ALA A 126 12.98 -5.75 -3.18
CA ALA A 126 13.19 -7.00 -2.48
C ALA A 126 11.93 -7.34 -1.66
N TRP A 127 11.35 -8.51 -1.88
CA TRP A 127 10.07 -8.89 -1.30
C TRP A 127 10.02 -8.77 0.22
N GLN A 128 11.16 -9.00 0.90
CA GLN A 128 11.31 -8.82 2.35
C GLN A 128 11.03 -7.37 2.78
N GLY A 129 11.27 -6.40 1.89
CA GLY A 129 10.96 -5.00 2.10
C GLY A 129 9.45 -4.68 2.08
N SER A 130 8.64 -5.61 1.59
CA SER A 130 7.17 -5.49 1.52
C SER A 130 6.45 -6.34 2.56
N ILE A 131 7.17 -6.98 3.50
CA ILE A 131 6.57 -7.85 4.51
C ILE A 131 6.27 -7.09 5.79
N GLN A 132 5.00 -6.99 6.15
CA GLN A 132 4.59 -6.52 7.47
C GLN A 132 4.78 -7.63 8.50
N ARG A 133 5.62 -7.40 9.48
CA ARG A 133 5.73 -8.30 10.63
C ARG A 133 4.53 -8.14 11.54
N PRO A 134 4.00 -9.22 12.11
CA PRO A 134 2.95 -9.14 13.12
C PRO A 134 3.38 -8.23 14.27
N SER A 135 2.46 -7.40 14.74
CA SER A 135 2.68 -6.47 15.84
C SER A 135 1.46 -6.50 16.75
N ALA A 136 1.69 -6.41 18.05
CA ALA A 136 0.60 -6.31 19.04
C ALA A 136 -0.26 -5.05 18.84
N SER A 137 0.32 -3.98 18.27
CA SER A 137 -0.37 -2.73 18.01
C SER A 137 -1.39 -2.81 16.87
N ASN A 138 -1.20 -3.78 15.93
CA ASN A 138 -2.21 -4.05 14.89
C ASN A 138 -2.18 -5.53 14.46
N PRO A 139 -3.04 -6.37 15.04
CA PRO A 139 -3.19 -7.78 14.64
C PRO A 139 -3.91 -7.96 13.29
N ARG A 140 -4.56 -6.92 12.76
CA ARG A 140 -5.29 -6.94 11.47
C ARG A 140 -4.37 -6.65 10.30
N THR A 141 -3.25 -7.39 10.24
CA THR A 141 -2.25 -7.26 9.17
C THR A 141 -2.01 -8.59 8.50
N GLU A 142 -1.80 -8.58 7.19
CA GLU A 142 -1.47 -9.77 6.43
C GLU A 142 -0.53 -9.46 5.26
N ASN A 143 0.10 -10.52 4.76
CA ASN A 143 0.95 -10.48 3.58
C ASN A 143 0.44 -11.52 2.57
N VAL A 144 0.14 -11.09 1.36
CA VAL A 144 -0.37 -11.96 0.30
C VAL A 144 0.62 -12.00 -0.86
N GLU A 145 1.18 -13.18 -1.10
CA GLU A 145 2.10 -13.40 -2.23
C GLU A 145 1.32 -13.59 -3.53
N VAL A 146 1.77 -12.93 -4.59
CA VAL A 146 1.35 -13.17 -5.97
C VAL A 146 2.59 -13.30 -6.86
N VAL A 147 2.49 -13.94 -8.01
CA VAL A 147 3.61 -14.06 -8.96
C VAL A 147 3.50 -12.94 -9.98
N ALA A 148 4.37 -11.93 -9.89
CA ALA A 148 4.40 -10.79 -10.80
C ALA A 148 5.76 -10.09 -10.78
N SER A 149 6.13 -9.40 -11.86
CA SER A 149 7.17 -8.36 -11.81
C SER A 149 6.64 -7.13 -11.07
N HIS A 150 7.54 -6.21 -10.67
CA HIS A 150 7.16 -4.99 -9.97
C HIS A 150 6.10 -4.17 -10.72
N ILE A 151 6.34 -3.92 -12.01
CA ILE A 151 5.37 -3.21 -12.88
C ILE A 151 4.12 -4.05 -13.09
N GLY A 152 4.29 -5.36 -13.24
CA GLY A 152 3.20 -6.30 -13.44
C GLY A 152 2.22 -6.38 -12.27
N LEU A 153 2.63 -6.09 -11.03
CA LEU A 153 1.74 -6.12 -9.85
C LEU A 153 0.48 -5.28 -10.05
N GLY A 154 0.60 -4.10 -10.65
CA GLY A 154 -0.54 -3.22 -10.90
C GLY A 154 -1.54 -3.74 -11.94
N MET A 155 -1.14 -4.71 -12.76
CA MET A 155 -1.95 -5.30 -13.85
C MET A 155 -2.20 -6.81 -13.65
N ASN A 156 -1.79 -7.38 -12.54
CA ASN A 156 -1.88 -8.81 -12.28
C ASN A 156 -3.29 -9.19 -11.81
N PRO A 157 -3.99 -10.14 -12.48
CA PRO A 157 -5.33 -10.57 -12.08
C PRO A 157 -5.40 -11.14 -10.67
N ALA A 158 -4.34 -11.84 -10.20
CA ALA A 158 -4.28 -12.34 -8.83
C ALA A 158 -4.21 -11.19 -7.81
N ALA A 159 -3.39 -10.15 -8.08
CA ALA A 159 -3.34 -8.96 -7.24
C ALA A 159 -4.69 -8.22 -7.23
N TRP A 160 -5.36 -8.13 -8.38
CA TRP A 160 -6.70 -7.54 -8.48
C TRP A 160 -7.76 -8.32 -7.69
N TRP A 161 -7.65 -9.64 -7.69
CA TRP A 161 -8.54 -10.50 -6.90
C TRP A 161 -8.36 -10.24 -5.41
N VAL A 162 -7.11 -10.24 -4.92
CA VAL A 162 -6.83 -9.90 -3.52
C VAL A 162 -7.37 -8.52 -3.20
N LEU A 163 -7.08 -7.53 -4.05
CA LEU A 163 -7.55 -6.16 -3.85
C LEU A 163 -9.07 -6.08 -3.75
N ALA A 164 -9.81 -6.71 -4.68
CA ALA A 164 -11.27 -6.75 -4.65
C ALA A 164 -11.81 -7.39 -3.37
N ASP A 165 -11.25 -8.53 -2.97
CA ASP A 165 -11.63 -9.25 -1.76
C ASP A 165 -11.40 -8.39 -0.49
N ARG A 166 -10.25 -7.69 -0.41
CA ARG A 166 -9.93 -6.82 0.73
C ARG A 166 -10.83 -5.58 0.81
N LEU A 167 -11.12 -4.99 -0.34
CA LEU A 167 -11.99 -3.82 -0.40
C LEU A 167 -13.47 -4.15 -0.16
N ALA A 168 -13.91 -5.37 -0.46
CA ALA A 168 -15.29 -5.82 -0.26
C ALA A 168 -15.63 -6.15 1.19
N GLN A 169 -14.65 -6.30 2.09
CA GLN A 169 -14.93 -6.60 3.50
C GLN A 169 -15.70 -5.46 4.16
N PRO A 170 -16.76 -5.75 4.92
CA PRO A 170 -17.43 -4.73 5.72
C PRO A 170 -16.49 -4.09 6.76
N GLU A 171 -16.72 -2.84 7.09
CA GLU A 171 -15.96 -2.18 8.14
C GLU A 171 -16.19 -2.88 9.48
N GLY A 172 -15.09 -3.12 10.20
CA GLY A 172 -15.12 -3.83 11.49
C GLY A 172 -15.08 -5.37 11.40
N GLU A 173 -15.28 -5.95 10.21
CA GLU A 173 -15.33 -7.41 10.01
C GLU A 173 -14.08 -7.97 9.32
N TRP A 174 -12.90 -7.41 9.62
CA TRP A 174 -11.67 -7.87 8.98
C TRP A 174 -11.39 -9.36 9.24
N LYS A 175 -11.11 -10.10 8.15
CA LYS A 175 -10.67 -11.49 8.15
C LYS A 175 -9.48 -11.62 7.20
N PRO A 176 -8.50 -12.51 7.48
CA PRO A 176 -7.39 -12.76 6.56
C PRO A 176 -7.87 -13.25 5.19
N PHE A 177 -7.04 -13.02 4.17
CA PHE A 177 -7.29 -13.52 2.83
C PHE A 177 -7.15 -15.04 2.77
N GLU A 178 -8.21 -15.73 2.40
CA GLU A 178 -8.22 -17.19 2.26
C GLU A 178 -7.96 -17.61 0.82
N ARG A 179 -6.80 -18.26 0.58
CA ARG A 179 -6.44 -18.81 -0.75
C ARG A 179 -7.21 -20.09 -1.12
N GLN A 180 -7.87 -20.74 -0.16
CA GLN A 180 -8.40 -22.09 -0.32
C GLN A 180 -9.76 -22.18 -1.03
N HIS A 181 -10.38 -21.08 -1.39
CA HIS A 181 -11.61 -21.10 -2.18
C HIS A 181 -11.32 -21.68 -3.58
N ALA A 182 -12.16 -22.61 -4.07
CA ALA A 182 -11.92 -23.36 -5.32
C ALA A 182 -11.58 -22.49 -6.54
N LEU A 183 -12.22 -21.33 -6.69
CA LEU A 183 -11.91 -20.35 -7.74
C LEU A 183 -10.55 -19.65 -7.54
N LYS A 184 -10.11 -19.46 -6.31
CA LYS A 184 -8.82 -18.82 -6.00
C LYS A 184 -7.64 -19.75 -6.34
N ARG A 185 -7.81 -21.07 -6.31
CA ARG A 185 -6.78 -22.06 -6.68
C ARG A 185 -6.40 -22.03 -8.17
N LEU A 186 -7.24 -21.43 -9.02
CA LEU A 186 -6.94 -21.29 -10.46
C LEU A 186 -6.06 -20.07 -10.77
N VAL A 187 -5.90 -19.15 -9.82
CA VAL A 187 -5.22 -17.86 -10.01
C VAL A 187 -3.95 -17.75 -9.15
N PHE A 188 -3.82 -18.60 -8.09
CA PHE A 188 -2.71 -18.61 -7.14
C PHE A 188 -1.99 -19.99 -7.14
#